data_c951a9104df2a49b10b3899bd58fdefc
#
_entry.id   c951a9104df2a49b10b3899bd58fdefc
#
_cell.length_a   1.000
_cell.length_b   1.000
_cell.length_c   1.000
_cell.angle_alpha   90.00
_cell.angle_beta   90.00
_cell.angle_gamma   90.00
#
_symmetry.space_group_name_H-M   'P 1'
#
loop_
_entity.id
_entity.type
_entity.pdbx_description
1 polymer ?
#
loop_
_entity_poly.entity_id
_entity_poly.type
_entity_poly.pdbx_seq_one_letter_code
_entity_poly.pdbx_strand_id
1 'polypeptide(L)'
;GGTVTVSKIEEPAAYRDGTYYGTGTGFGGTMKVCVVVSGGKIASIDIVENSDTPSYLSSASSLISAIISTQSTNVDTVSGATYSSRGIIEAVRSALSQAAVNGSSSTNGGSQSNTNNGNNSQNNNQNNNNSSASKGSFPYQDGIYYGTAAGFQGDIKVAVALQDQTIKAVLILENEDDETFFNRAKVVADRIVDGQKTDVDLVSGATYSSRGIQNAVKQALENAKKATNGETVPDNGTSSGGTTTIPEGKFPYEEGIYYGTGEGYLGDITTAVVIQDETIKAILVTESEDDEAFLKRAKQTAKDVVKNQTLKVDTVSGATYSSRGILAAIEEALK
;
A
#
# COMPACT_ATOMS: atom_id res chain seq x y z
N GLY A 1 -31.41 -27.13 15.97
CA GLY A 1 -30.27 -26.35 15.48
C GLY A 1 -30.62 -24.88 15.57
N GLY A 2 -30.00 -24.16 16.51
CA GLY A 2 -30.19 -22.71 16.62
C GLY A 2 -29.53 -22.00 15.44
N THR A 3 -30.25 -21.14 14.77
CA THR A 3 -29.72 -20.24 13.76
C THR A 3 -28.86 -19.20 14.47
N VAL A 4 -27.55 -19.26 14.29
CA VAL A 4 -26.64 -18.22 14.82
C VAL A 4 -26.73 -17.06 13.84
N THR A 5 -27.50 -16.04 14.20
CA THR A 5 -27.57 -14.79 13.44
C THR A 5 -26.61 -13.78 14.02
N VAL A 6 -25.81 -13.13 13.17
CA VAL A 6 -25.02 -11.97 13.57
C VAL A 6 -25.95 -10.76 13.60
N SER A 7 -26.04 -10.07 14.73
CA SER A 7 -26.88 -8.88 14.86
C SER A 7 -26.42 -7.79 13.91
N LYS A 8 -27.36 -7.14 13.23
CA LYS A 8 -27.07 -5.96 12.42
C LYS A 8 -26.65 -4.80 13.31
N ILE A 9 -25.68 -4.05 12.85
CA ILE A 9 -25.15 -2.86 13.53
C ILE A 9 -25.35 -1.62 12.67
N GLU A 10 -25.38 -0.45 13.28
CA GLU A 10 -25.30 0.82 12.57
C GLU A 10 -23.85 1.06 12.14
N GLU A 11 -23.61 1.32 10.88
CA GLU A 11 -22.29 1.49 10.29
C GLU A 11 -22.10 2.94 9.84
N PRO A 12 -20.90 3.53 10.01
CA PRO A 12 -20.62 4.89 9.53
C PRO A 12 -20.68 4.94 8.00
N ALA A 13 -21.03 6.11 7.45
CA ALA A 13 -21.11 6.34 6.00
C ALA A 13 -19.72 6.27 5.32
N ALA A 14 -18.64 6.52 6.06
CA ALA A 14 -17.28 6.44 5.58
C ALA A 14 -16.32 6.11 6.73
N TYR A 15 -15.18 5.56 6.38
CA TYR A 15 -14.09 5.22 7.28
C TYR A 15 -12.86 6.08 6.98
N ARG A 16 -11.94 6.19 7.94
CA ARG A 16 -10.62 6.81 7.69
C ARG A 16 -9.76 5.83 6.90
N ASP A 17 -9.08 6.34 5.89
CA ASP A 17 -8.10 5.57 5.13
C ASP A 17 -7.00 5.03 6.03
N GLY A 18 -6.59 3.80 5.76
CA GLY A 18 -5.56 3.10 6.53
C GLY A 18 -5.75 1.60 6.53
N THR A 19 -4.84 0.93 7.25
CA THR A 19 -4.86 -0.52 7.45
C THR A 19 -5.19 -0.83 8.89
N TYR A 20 -6.20 -1.66 9.11
CA TYR A 20 -6.75 -1.96 10.41
C TYR A 20 -6.78 -3.46 10.65
N TYR A 21 -6.45 -3.86 11.86
CA TYR A 21 -6.48 -5.27 12.26
C TYR A 21 -7.58 -5.49 13.27
N GLY A 22 -8.31 -6.58 13.09
CA GLY A 22 -9.37 -6.97 14.00
C GLY A 22 -9.37 -8.47 14.24
N THR A 23 -9.93 -8.88 15.38
CA THR A 23 -10.05 -10.28 15.78
C THR A 23 -11.51 -10.65 15.97
N GLY A 24 -11.81 -11.91 15.67
CA GLY A 24 -13.11 -12.52 15.88
C GLY A 24 -12.95 -13.99 16.27
N THR A 25 -14.04 -14.62 16.69
CA THR A 25 -14.01 -16.03 17.10
C THR A 25 -14.77 -16.86 16.07
N GLY A 26 -14.03 -17.72 15.36
CA GLY A 26 -14.56 -18.71 14.43
C GLY A 26 -14.92 -20.03 15.09
N PHE A 27 -14.98 -21.10 14.26
CA PHE A 27 -15.30 -22.44 14.75
C PHE A 27 -14.14 -23.06 15.54
N GLY A 28 -12.92 -22.95 15.05
CA GLY A 28 -11.73 -23.55 15.65
C GLY A 28 -11.00 -22.63 16.64
N GLY A 29 -11.43 -21.39 16.78
CA GLY A 29 -10.81 -20.42 17.68
C GLY A 29 -10.70 -19.02 17.11
N THR A 30 -9.68 -18.30 17.53
CA THR A 30 -9.47 -16.90 17.12
C THR A 30 -9.04 -16.82 15.64
N MET A 31 -9.63 -15.87 14.93
CA MET A 31 -9.16 -15.44 13.65
C MET A 31 -8.86 -13.94 13.66
N LYS A 32 -7.91 -13.52 12.85
CA LYS A 32 -7.49 -12.13 12.70
C LYS A 32 -7.58 -11.74 11.23
N VAL A 33 -8.12 -10.57 10.99
CA VAL A 33 -8.19 -9.99 9.64
C VAL A 33 -7.40 -8.69 9.56
N CYS A 34 -6.93 -8.42 8.35
CA CYS A 34 -6.39 -7.13 7.93
C CYS A 34 -7.43 -6.49 7.01
N VAL A 35 -7.87 -5.28 7.32
CA VAL A 35 -8.82 -4.50 6.53
C VAL A 35 -8.12 -3.24 6.03
N VAL A 36 -8.09 -3.06 4.73
CA VAL A 36 -7.58 -1.84 4.09
C VAL A 36 -8.75 -0.96 3.71
N VAL A 37 -8.70 0.31 4.13
CA VAL A 37 -9.65 1.34 3.77
C VAL A 37 -8.95 2.37 2.87
N SER A 38 -9.54 2.68 1.74
CA SER A 38 -9.04 3.67 0.79
C SER A 38 -10.21 4.47 0.21
N GLY A 39 -10.07 5.79 0.17
CA GLY A 39 -11.14 6.69 -0.27
C GLY A 39 -12.40 6.60 0.60
N GLY A 40 -12.25 6.30 1.88
CA GLY A 40 -13.35 6.14 2.83
C GLY A 40 -14.12 4.82 2.71
N LYS A 41 -13.65 3.88 1.88
CA LYS A 41 -14.29 2.60 1.57
C LYS A 41 -13.39 1.42 1.89
N ILE A 42 -13.99 0.27 2.19
CA ILE A 42 -13.28 -0.99 2.36
C ILE A 42 -12.73 -1.42 0.99
N ALA A 43 -11.41 -1.42 0.85
CA ALA A 43 -10.72 -1.79 -0.38
C ALA A 43 -10.35 -3.27 -0.41
N SER A 44 -9.84 -3.83 0.71
CA SER A 44 -9.56 -5.26 0.85
C SER A 44 -9.77 -5.76 2.27
N ILE A 45 -9.96 -7.07 2.39
CA ILE A 45 -10.04 -7.80 3.64
C ILE A 45 -9.27 -9.10 3.47
N ASP A 46 -8.25 -9.31 4.30
CA ASP A 46 -7.42 -10.51 4.29
C ASP A 46 -7.49 -11.22 5.66
N ILE A 47 -7.62 -12.53 5.65
CA ILE A 47 -7.53 -13.34 6.86
C ILE A 47 -6.05 -13.64 7.09
N VAL A 48 -5.47 -13.00 8.13
CA VAL A 48 -4.04 -13.09 8.41
C VAL A 48 -3.67 -14.13 9.46
N GLU A 49 -4.62 -14.49 10.32
CA GLU A 49 -4.50 -15.60 11.26
C GLU A 49 -5.84 -16.32 11.37
N ASN A 50 -5.80 -17.63 11.49
CA ASN A 50 -7.01 -18.41 11.62
C ASN A 50 -6.71 -19.76 12.29
N SER A 51 -7.66 -20.21 13.14
CA SER A 51 -7.64 -21.52 13.78
C SER A 51 -8.74 -22.46 13.23
N ASP A 52 -9.51 -22.01 12.26
CA ASP A 52 -10.59 -22.78 11.66
C ASP A 52 -10.06 -23.83 10.67
N THR A 53 -10.84 -24.87 10.45
CA THR A 53 -10.56 -25.90 9.46
C THR A 53 -10.60 -25.26 8.05
N PRO A 54 -9.65 -25.58 7.15
CA PRO A 54 -9.57 -24.98 5.82
C PRO A 54 -10.86 -25.04 5.00
N SER A 55 -11.65 -26.12 5.12
CA SER A 55 -12.90 -26.28 4.38
C SER A 55 -13.98 -25.28 4.81
N TYR A 56 -14.10 -25.00 6.11
CA TYR A 56 -15.06 -24.00 6.60
C TYR A 56 -14.61 -22.58 6.26
N LEU A 57 -13.30 -22.33 6.34
CA LEU A 57 -12.73 -21.05 5.98
C LEU A 57 -12.92 -20.75 4.49
N SER A 58 -12.66 -21.73 3.62
CA SER A 58 -12.88 -21.61 2.18
C SER A 58 -14.35 -21.30 1.85
N SER A 59 -15.29 -21.99 2.52
CA SER A 59 -16.71 -21.72 2.35
C SER A 59 -17.11 -20.32 2.80
N ALA A 60 -16.51 -19.83 3.90
CA ALA A 60 -16.79 -18.50 4.44
C ALA A 60 -16.12 -17.36 3.67
N SER A 61 -15.15 -17.64 2.79
CA SER A 61 -14.40 -16.60 2.05
C SER A 61 -15.27 -15.78 1.11
N SER A 62 -16.37 -16.35 0.60
CA SER A 62 -17.35 -15.61 -0.21
C SER A 62 -17.97 -14.42 0.52
N LEU A 63 -17.98 -14.47 1.86
CA LEU A 63 -18.45 -13.40 2.72
C LEU A 63 -17.60 -12.13 2.61
N ILE A 64 -16.29 -12.28 2.45
CA ILE A 64 -15.36 -11.17 2.26
C ILE A 64 -15.73 -10.38 1.01
N SER A 65 -15.97 -11.08 -0.10
CA SER A 65 -16.41 -10.45 -1.34
C SER A 65 -17.75 -9.73 -1.18
N ALA A 66 -18.68 -10.31 -0.40
CA ALA A 66 -19.97 -9.69 -0.09
C ALA A 66 -19.80 -8.40 0.73
N ILE A 67 -18.95 -8.41 1.76
CA ILE A 67 -18.65 -7.22 2.58
C ILE A 67 -18.06 -6.10 1.73
N ILE A 68 -17.08 -6.41 0.89
CA ILE A 68 -16.44 -5.41 0.02
C ILE A 68 -17.42 -4.86 -1.00
N SER A 69 -18.22 -5.71 -1.66
CA SER A 69 -19.15 -5.27 -2.69
C SER A 69 -20.31 -4.43 -2.13
N THR A 70 -20.81 -4.77 -0.94
CA THR A 70 -21.89 -4.03 -0.27
C THR A 70 -21.37 -2.87 0.59
N GLN A 71 -20.09 -2.82 0.87
CA GLN A 71 -19.48 -1.87 1.82
C GLN A 71 -20.14 -1.94 3.21
N SER A 72 -20.54 -3.14 3.63
CA SER A 72 -21.25 -3.37 4.90
C SER A 72 -20.87 -4.73 5.47
N THR A 73 -20.76 -4.79 6.79
CA THR A 73 -20.61 -6.04 7.56
C THR A 73 -21.95 -6.67 7.92
N ASN A 74 -23.06 -6.03 7.55
CA ASN A 74 -24.41 -6.54 7.76
C ASN A 74 -24.81 -7.55 6.67
N VAL A 75 -23.97 -8.54 6.46
CA VAL A 75 -24.13 -9.63 5.49
C VAL A 75 -24.59 -10.92 6.17
N ASP A 76 -25.22 -11.80 5.41
CA ASP A 76 -25.69 -13.08 5.93
C ASP A 76 -24.51 -14.07 6.07
N THR A 77 -24.59 -14.94 7.08
CA THR A 77 -23.61 -16.01 7.26
C THR A 77 -23.78 -17.10 6.19
N VAL A 78 -22.66 -17.74 5.83
CA VAL A 78 -22.67 -18.84 4.85
C VAL A 78 -23.18 -20.12 5.52
N SER A 79 -24.19 -20.75 4.91
CA SER A 79 -24.74 -22.01 5.39
C SER A 79 -23.67 -23.10 5.42
N GLY A 80 -23.58 -23.83 6.51
CA GLY A 80 -22.55 -24.84 6.76
C GLY A 80 -21.20 -24.29 7.26
N ALA A 81 -20.98 -22.97 7.21
CA ALA A 81 -19.80 -22.28 7.74
C ALA A 81 -20.19 -21.11 8.66
N THR A 82 -21.28 -21.23 9.39
CA THR A 82 -21.87 -20.14 10.17
C THR A 82 -20.93 -19.57 11.23
N TYR A 83 -20.18 -20.41 11.94
CA TYR A 83 -19.25 -19.98 12.98
C TYR A 83 -18.03 -19.26 12.38
N SER A 84 -17.44 -19.79 11.30
CA SER A 84 -16.35 -19.13 10.59
C SER A 84 -16.80 -17.80 9.97
N SER A 85 -18.02 -17.75 9.41
CA SER A 85 -18.64 -16.52 8.89
C SER A 85 -18.78 -15.47 10.00
N ARG A 86 -19.28 -15.87 11.16
CA ARG A 86 -19.39 -15.00 12.33
C ARG A 86 -18.03 -14.46 12.76
N GLY A 87 -17.01 -15.33 12.84
CA GLY A 87 -15.65 -14.94 13.17
C GLY A 87 -15.09 -13.88 12.20
N ILE A 88 -15.31 -14.04 10.90
CA ILE A 88 -14.93 -13.04 9.88
C ILE A 88 -15.65 -11.71 10.11
N ILE A 89 -16.98 -11.73 10.27
CA ILE A 89 -17.77 -10.51 10.50
C ILE A 89 -17.30 -9.79 11.76
N GLU A 90 -17.12 -10.51 12.88
CA GLU A 90 -16.65 -9.94 14.12
C GLU A 90 -15.25 -9.33 13.99
N ALA A 91 -14.33 -10.02 13.30
CA ALA A 91 -12.97 -9.54 13.07
C ALA A 91 -12.96 -8.28 12.21
N VAL A 92 -13.74 -8.22 11.13
CA VAL A 92 -13.86 -7.04 10.26
C VAL A 92 -14.47 -5.87 11.03
N ARG A 93 -15.52 -6.09 11.82
CA ARG A 93 -16.11 -5.05 12.67
C ARG A 93 -15.12 -4.52 13.71
N SER A 94 -14.33 -5.39 14.31
CA SER A 94 -13.26 -5.01 15.24
C SER A 94 -12.20 -4.11 14.55
N ALA A 95 -11.81 -4.44 13.33
CA ALA A 95 -10.90 -3.61 12.54
C ALA A 95 -11.54 -2.25 12.20
N LEU A 96 -12.76 -2.24 11.65
CA LEU A 96 -13.45 -1.03 11.21
C LEU A 96 -13.84 -0.09 12.36
N SER A 97 -13.98 -0.59 13.59
CA SER A 97 -14.22 0.26 14.77
C SER A 97 -13.07 1.24 15.02
N GLN A 98 -11.85 0.89 14.60
CA GLN A 98 -10.66 1.75 14.70
C GLN A 98 -10.61 2.79 13.56
N ALA A 99 -11.28 2.49 12.45
CA ALA A 99 -11.37 3.35 11.26
C ALA A 99 -12.53 4.35 11.32
N ALA A 100 -13.46 4.20 12.26
CA ALA A 100 -14.64 5.05 12.36
C ALA A 100 -14.26 6.53 12.49
N VAL A 101 -14.84 7.36 11.64
CA VAL A 101 -14.74 8.83 11.76
C VAL A 101 -15.71 9.21 12.87
N ASN A 102 -15.18 9.59 14.04
CA ASN A 102 -15.98 9.88 15.23
C ASN A 102 -17.01 10.98 15.00
N GLY A 103 -18.28 10.57 15.02
CA GLY A 103 -19.30 11.35 15.68
C GLY A 103 -19.60 10.66 17.02
N SER A 104 -19.19 11.32 18.12
CA SER A 104 -19.56 11.03 19.51
C SER A 104 -18.97 9.84 20.25
N SER A 105 -18.31 10.21 21.32
CA SER A 105 -17.92 9.42 22.48
C SER A 105 -19.03 8.59 23.11
N SER A 106 -18.66 7.44 23.64
CA SER A 106 -19.09 7.02 24.99
C SER A 106 -18.14 5.95 25.53
N THR A 107 -17.30 6.37 26.42
CA THR A 107 -17.18 6.07 27.88
C THR A 107 -17.30 4.61 28.28
N ASN A 108 -16.28 4.07 28.86
CA ASN A 108 -16.04 3.69 30.26
C ASN A 108 -14.87 2.70 30.31
N GLY A 109 -13.96 2.74 31.20
CA GLY A 109 -13.78 3.37 32.47
C GLY A 109 -12.54 2.83 33.15
N GLY A 110 -11.96 3.68 33.97
CA GLY A 110 -11.23 3.36 35.19
C GLY A 110 -9.72 3.09 35.03
N SER A 111 -8.81 3.70 35.65
CA SER A 111 -8.68 4.50 36.85
C SER A 111 -7.24 5.00 36.97
N GLN A 112 -7.10 6.24 37.34
CA GLN A 112 -6.15 6.83 38.30
C GLN A 112 -4.62 6.66 38.05
N SER A 113 -3.78 7.62 38.27
CA SER A 113 -3.88 8.93 38.95
C SER A 113 -2.57 9.69 38.80
N ASN A 114 -2.70 11.01 38.82
CA ASN A 114 -1.90 12.01 39.55
C ASN A 114 -0.51 12.41 38.98
N THR A 115 -0.16 13.61 38.85
CA THR A 115 -0.34 14.94 39.34
C THR A 115 0.71 15.89 38.76
N ASN A 116 0.25 17.08 38.51
CA ASN A 116 0.92 18.39 38.70
C ASN A 116 1.92 18.94 37.68
N ASN A 117 1.46 19.94 37.03
CA ASN A 117 1.65 21.40 37.29
C ASN A 117 2.66 22.12 36.39
N GLY A 118 2.17 23.17 35.78
CA GLY A 118 2.97 24.36 35.59
C GLY A 118 2.97 24.99 34.21
N ASN A 119 1.94 25.77 33.90
CA ASN A 119 1.97 27.12 33.36
C ASN A 119 2.96 27.49 32.23
N ASN A 120 2.57 27.90 31.06
CA ASN A 120 2.30 29.31 30.70
C ASN A 120 2.11 29.51 29.20
N SER A 121 1.07 30.19 28.89
CA SER A 121 0.69 31.03 27.75
C SER A 121 1.74 31.32 26.65
N GLN A 122 1.42 31.19 25.38
CA GLN A 122 0.90 32.31 24.55
C GLN A 122 0.68 31.84 23.09
N ASN A 123 -0.53 31.99 22.68
CA ASN A 123 -1.05 32.54 21.43
C ASN A 123 -0.06 32.68 20.26
N ASN A 124 -0.31 31.93 19.15
CA ASN A 124 -0.51 32.66 17.90
C ASN A 124 -1.32 31.80 16.91
N ASN A 125 -2.43 32.36 16.59
CA ASN A 125 -3.34 31.97 15.54
C ASN A 125 -2.67 32.25 14.19
N GLN A 126 -2.45 31.22 13.38
CA GLN A 126 -2.43 31.38 11.92
C GLN A 126 -3.02 30.15 11.27
N ASN A 127 -4.22 30.35 10.80
CA ASN A 127 -4.88 29.56 9.79
C ASN A 127 -3.95 29.36 8.59
N ASN A 128 -3.52 28.15 8.36
CA ASN A 128 -3.09 27.71 7.05
C ASN A 128 -3.70 26.34 6.80
N ASN A 129 -4.78 26.36 6.05
CA ASN A 129 -5.23 25.21 5.27
C ASN A 129 -4.11 24.81 4.33
N ASN A 130 -3.29 23.90 4.76
CA ASN A 130 -2.40 23.15 3.90
C ASN A 130 -2.67 21.69 4.21
N SER A 131 -3.23 21.00 3.22
CA SER A 131 -3.29 19.56 3.20
C SER A 131 -1.88 19.02 3.38
N SER A 132 -1.46 18.82 4.62
CA SER A 132 -0.21 18.19 4.95
C SER A 132 -0.33 16.73 4.53
N ALA A 133 0.12 16.44 3.32
CA ALA A 133 0.60 15.11 3.03
C ALA A 133 1.56 14.75 4.18
N SER A 134 1.25 13.72 4.93
CA SER A 134 2.09 13.27 6.04
C SER A 134 3.51 13.10 5.50
N LYS A 135 4.44 13.86 6.07
CA LYS A 135 5.85 13.78 5.70
C LYS A 135 6.26 12.33 5.90
N GLY A 136 6.70 11.66 4.82
CA GLY A 136 7.06 10.25 4.85
C GLY A 136 8.15 9.96 5.87
N SER A 137 8.23 8.71 6.30
CA SER A 137 9.14 8.23 7.35
C SER A 137 10.57 8.00 6.86
N PHE A 138 10.83 8.07 5.54
CA PHE A 138 12.10 7.72 4.92
C PHE A 138 12.73 8.93 4.21
N PRO A 139 13.66 9.64 4.86
CA PRO A 139 14.26 10.86 4.32
C PRO A 139 15.39 10.52 3.32
N TYR A 140 15.08 9.69 2.33
CA TYR A 140 16.01 9.24 1.32
C TYR A 140 15.65 9.83 -0.03
N GLN A 141 16.62 9.83 -0.94
CA GLN A 141 16.44 10.28 -2.32
C GLN A 141 15.37 9.42 -3.01
N ASP A 142 14.51 10.07 -3.80
CA ASP A 142 13.55 9.38 -4.66
C ASP A 142 14.26 8.39 -5.58
N GLY A 143 13.69 7.21 -5.75
CA GLY A 143 14.27 6.18 -6.60
C GLY A 143 13.61 4.81 -6.43
N ILE A 144 14.12 3.86 -7.20
CA ILE A 144 13.78 2.45 -7.08
C ILE A 144 15.00 1.75 -6.51
N TYR A 145 14.82 1.10 -5.37
CA TYR A 145 15.89 0.44 -4.63
C TYR A 145 15.61 -1.05 -4.48
N TYR A 146 16.65 -1.84 -4.65
CA TYR A 146 16.55 -3.29 -4.65
C TYR A 146 17.13 -3.87 -3.39
N GLY A 147 16.53 -4.95 -2.90
CA GLY A 147 17.01 -5.70 -1.77
C GLY A 147 16.72 -7.19 -1.93
N THR A 148 17.58 -8.01 -1.38
CA THR A 148 17.47 -9.47 -1.41
C THR A 148 17.68 -10.02 -0.02
N ALA A 149 16.87 -10.99 0.38
CA ALA A 149 17.03 -11.67 1.65
C ALA A 149 16.50 -13.10 1.57
N ALA A 150 17.02 -13.97 2.44
CA ALA A 150 16.57 -15.34 2.51
C ALA A 150 15.13 -15.45 2.98
N GLY A 151 14.30 -16.18 2.24
CA GLY A 151 12.96 -16.63 2.57
C GLY A 151 12.98 -17.99 3.27
N PHE A 152 12.04 -18.85 2.90
CA PHE A 152 11.93 -20.21 3.46
C PHE A 152 12.78 -21.23 2.67
N GLN A 153 12.67 -21.24 1.36
CA GLN A 153 13.39 -22.19 0.48
C GLN A 153 14.54 -21.53 -0.29
N GLY A 154 14.50 -20.25 -0.48
CA GLY A 154 15.52 -19.51 -1.19
C GLY A 154 15.39 -18.01 -1.02
N ASP A 155 16.03 -17.27 -1.90
CA ASP A 155 16.08 -15.83 -1.81
C ASP A 155 14.80 -15.17 -2.34
N ILE A 156 14.43 -14.08 -1.68
CA ILE A 156 13.36 -13.19 -2.09
C ILE A 156 14.00 -11.85 -2.47
N LYS A 157 13.76 -11.40 -3.71
CA LYS A 157 14.21 -10.11 -4.21
C LYS A 157 13.06 -9.15 -4.36
N VAL A 158 13.20 -7.96 -3.84
CA VAL A 158 12.20 -6.89 -3.91
C VAL A 158 12.74 -5.63 -4.59
N ALA A 159 11.82 -4.87 -5.19
CA ALA A 159 12.03 -3.48 -5.57
C ALA A 159 11.15 -2.59 -4.70
N VAL A 160 11.73 -1.58 -4.10
CA VAL A 160 11.05 -0.56 -3.30
C VAL A 160 11.04 0.74 -4.07
N ALA A 161 9.86 1.21 -4.44
CA ALA A 161 9.67 2.53 -5.04
C ALA A 161 9.51 3.57 -3.92
N LEU A 162 10.47 4.48 -3.81
CA LEU A 162 10.50 5.54 -2.83
C LEU A 162 10.35 6.89 -3.52
N GLN A 163 9.36 7.67 -3.12
CA GLN A 163 9.10 9.01 -3.65
C GLN A 163 8.50 9.90 -2.57
N ASP A 164 8.94 11.16 -2.51
CA ASP A 164 8.52 12.13 -1.51
C ASP A 164 8.68 11.61 -0.06
N GLN A 165 9.81 10.92 0.21
CA GLN A 165 10.13 10.30 1.50
C GLN A 165 9.14 9.20 1.95
N THR A 166 8.40 8.63 1.02
CA THR A 166 7.35 7.65 1.26
C THR A 166 7.57 6.42 0.39
N ILE A 167 7.39 5.24 0.96
CA ILE A 167 7.34 3.99 0.18
C ILE A 167 6.01 3.98 -0.58
N LYS A 168 6.08 4.00 -1.91
CA LYS A 168 4.89 3.97 -2.78
C LYS A 168 4.49 2.56 -3.16
N ALA A 169 5.47 1.66 -3.29
CA ALA A 169 5.24 0.26 -3.62
C ALA A 169 6.40 -0.61 -3.15
N VAL A 170 6.10 -1.86 -2.87
CA VAL A 170 7.07 -2.95 -2.70
C VAL A 170 6.68 -4.06 -3.67
N LEU A 171 7.49 -4.25 -4.71
CA LEU A 171 7.29 -5.30 -5.70
C LEU A 171 8.21 -6.48 -5.39
N ILE A 172 7.68 -7.68 -5.45
CA ILE A 172 8.46 -8.89 -5.33
C ILE A 172 8.85 -9.35 -6.73
N LEU A 173 10.15 -9.26 -7.05
CA LEU A 173 10.67 -9.53 -8.38
C LEU A 173 11.03 -11.00 -8.59
N GLU A 174 11.59 -11.60 -7.55
CA GLU A 174 12.03 -12.99 -7.57
C GLU A 174 11.73 -13.62 -6.23
N ASN A 175 11.35 -14.88 -6.26
CA ASN A 175 11.12 -15.67 -5.07
C ASN A 175 11.29 -17.17 -5.41
N GLU A 176 11.93 -17.90 -4.53
CA GLU A 176 12.15 -19.35 -4.62
C GLU A 176 11.32 -20.12 -3.58
N ASP A 177 10.50 -19.41 -2.79
CA ASP A 177 9.65 -20.04 -1.79
C ASP A 177 8.45 -20.76 -2.42
N ASP A 178 7.90 -21.72 -1.69
CA ASP A 178 6.67 -22.40 -2.10
C ASP A 178 5.53 -21.40 -2.26
N GLU A 179 4.84 -21.48 -3.38
CA GLU A 179 3.78 -20.54 -3.78
C GLU A 179 2.70 -20.38 -2.70
N THR A 180 2.36 -21.47 -2.02
CA THR A 180 1.31 -21.43 -0.98
C THR A 180 1.70 -20.53 0.20
N PHE A 181 2.94 -20.68 0.68
CA PHE A 181 3.45 -19.83 1.78
C PHE A 181 3.72 -18.42 1.32
N PHE A 182 4.29 -18.29 0.13
CA PHE A 182 4.65 -17.00 -0.44
C PHE A 182 3.43 -16.11 -0.71
N ASN A 183 2.36 -16.66 -1.29
CA ASN A 183 1.11 -15.90 -1.52
C ASN A 183 0.49 -15.37 -0.23
N ARG A 184 0.68 -16.09 0.88
CA ARG A 184 0.26 -15.59 2.20
C ARG A 184 1.20 -14.51 2.74
N ALA A 185 2.49 -14.64 2.47
CA ALA A 185 3.51 -13.71 2.95
C ALA A 185 3.48 -12.35 2.25
N LYS A 186 2.96 -12.28 1.01
CA LYS A 186 2.89 -11.03 0.22
C LYS A 186 2.23 -9.86 0.96
N VAL A 187 1.28 -10.13 1.83
CA VAL A 187 0.59 -9.12 2.63
C VAL A 187 1.56 -8.31 3.51
N VAL A 188 2.75 -8.84 3.79
CA VAL A 188 3.79 -8.09 4.52
C VAL A 188 4.26 -6.88 3.72
N ALA A 189 4.37 -7.00 2.40
CA ALA A 189 4.70 -5.87 1.52
C ALA A 189 3.66 -4.75 1.63
N ASP A 190 2.38 -5.10 1.60
CA ASP A 190 1.28 -4.14 1.75
C ASP A 190 1.30 -3.48 3.13
N ARG A 191 1.54 -4.25 4.19
CA ARG A 191 1.68 -3.71 5.56
C ARG A 191 2.81 -2.70 5.68
N ILE A 192 3.92 -2.93 5.00
CA ILE A 192 5.07 -2.01 4.98
C ILE A 192 4.70 -0.71 4.27
N VAL A 193 4.05 -0.80 3.11
CA VAL A 193 3.60 0.38 2.34
C VAL A 193 2.58 1.19 3.14
N ASP A 194 1.56 0.54 3.68
CA ASP A 194 0.49 1.21 4.43
C ASP A 194 0.97 1.79 5.76
N GLY A 195 1.78 1.03 6.48
CA GLY A 195 2.33 1.44 7.77
C GLY A 195 3.52 2.38 7.68
N GLN A 196 4.12 2.55 6.50
CA GLN A 196 5.36 3.32 6.30
C GLN A 196 6.44 2.95 7.32
N LYS A 197 6.58 1.66 7.57
CA LYS A 197 7.60 1.08 8.47
C LYS A 197 7.91 -0.35 8.04
N THR A 198 9.13 -0.79 8.31
CA THR A 198 9.57 -2.15 7.97
C THR A 198 9.27 -3.15 9.06
N ASP A 199 9.10 -2.70 10.29
CA ASP A 199 8.80 -3.56 11.43
C ASP A 199 7.29 -3.75 11.55
N VAL A 200 6.79 -4.72 10.78
CA VAL A 200 5.38 -5.09 10.69
C VAL A 200 5.17 -6.53 11.13
N ASP A 201 3.93 -6.87 11.49
CA ASP A 201 3.58 -8.22 11.89
C ASP A 201 3.80 -9.21 10.75
N LEU A 202 4.47 -10.32 11.07
CA LEU A 202 4.68 -11.43 10.16
C LEU A 202 3.41 -12.27 10.04
N VAL A 203 3.28 -13.01 8.93
CA VAL A 203 2.12 -13.88 8.70
C VAL A 203 2.36 -15.23 9.37
N SER A 204 1.44 -15.63 10.25
CA SER A 204 1.45 -16.94 10.88
C SER A 204 1.35 -18.06 9.83
N GLY A 205 2.20 -19.07 9.95
CA GLY A 205 2.30 -20.17 8.99
C GLY A 205 3.05 -19.81 7.69
N ALA A 206 3.52 -18.55 7.55
CA ALA A 206 4.41 -18.11 6.48
C ALA A 206 5.50 -17.17 7.03
N THR A 207 5.97 -17.45 8.25
CA THR A 207 6.88 -16.57 9.02
C THR A 207 8.22 -16.36 8.31
N TYR A 208 8.79 -17.43 7.74
CA TYR A 208 10.11 -17.33 7.06
C TYR A 208 10.02 -16.48 5.80
N SER A 209 9.05 -16.73 4.93
CA SER A 209 8.82 -15.92 3.72
C SER A 209 8.46 -14.48 4.08
N SER A 210 7.64 -14.26 5.11
CA SER A 210 7.31 -12.92 5.64
C SER A 210 8.55 -12.16 6.10
N ARG A 211 9.42 -12.84 6.84
CA ARG A 211 10.69 -12.27 7.30
C ARG A 211 11.65 -12.00 6.16
N GLY A 212 11.67 -12.86 5.15
CA GLY A 212 12.43 -12.67 3.93
C GLY A 212 12.02 -11.38 3.21
N ILE A 213 10.73 -11.17 2.99
CA ILE A 213 10.20 -9.93 2.41
C ILE A 213 10.60 -8.71 3.26
N GLN A 214 10.37 -8.76 4.57
CA GLN A 214 10.72 -7.66 5.48
C GLN A 214 12.22 -7.31 5.44
N ASN A 215 13.08 -8.32 5.46
CA ASN A 215 14.54 -8.12 5.41
C ASN A 215 15.01 -7.63 4.05
N ALA A 216 14.42 -8.10 2.96
CA ALA A 216 14.69 -7.60 1.61
C ALA A 216 14.33 -6.11 1.48
N VAL A 217 13.18 -5.70 2.02
CA VAL A 217 12.80 -4.28 2.06
C VAL A 217 13.76 -3.46 2.92
N LYS A 218 14.18 -3.96 4.08
CA LYS A 218 15.19 -3.29 4.92
C LYS A 218 16.50 -3.08 4.15
N GLN A 219 16.96 -4.09 3.41
CA GLN A 219 18.15 -3.96 2.58
C GLN A 219 17.98 -2.92 1.46
N ALA A 220 16.82 -2.91 0.79
CA ALA A 220 16.52 -1.90 -0.22
C ALA A 220 16.57 -0.47 0.36
N LEU A 221 16.03 -0.27 1.55
CA LEU A 221 16.07 1.03 2.24
C LEU A 221 17.47 1.42 2.71
N GLU A 222 18.32 0.47 3.11
CA GLU A 222 19.75 0.73 3.36
C GLU A 222 20.45 1.18 2.07
N ASN A 223 20.13 0.60 0.93
CA ASN A 223 20.62 1.06 -0.37
C ASN A 223 20.11 2.47 -0.70
N ALA A 224 18.86 2.79 -0.41
CA ALA A 224 18.32 4.14 -0.56
C ALA A 224 19.08 5.17 0.29
N LYS A 225 19.41 4.80 1.53
CA LYS A 225 20.21 5.63 2.43
C LYS A 225 21.62 5.85 1.90
N LYS A 226 22.27 4.80 1.42
CA LYS A 226 23.61 4.89 0.80
C LYS A 226 23.59 5.81 -0.42
N ALA A 227 22.63 5.63 -1.33
CA ALA A 227 22.47 6.48 -2.50
C ALA A 227 22.26 7.95 -2.10
N THR A 228 21.48 8.22 -1.06
CA THR A 228 21.24 9.57 -0.53
C THR A 228 22.54 10.21 -0.02
N ASN A 229 23.45 9.40 0.52
CA ASN A 229 24.77 9.83 0.98
C ASN A 229 25.83 9.93 -0.14
N GLY A 230 25.44 9.66 -1.39
CA GLY A 230 26.35 9.68 -2.53
C GLY A 230 27.24 8.44 -2.64
N GLU A 231 26.90 7.36 -1.94
CA GLU A 231 27.60 6.09 -2.03
C GLU A 231 27.10 5.29 -3.25
N THR A 232 27.98 4.51 -3.85
CA THR A 232 27.61 3.60 -4.93
C THR A 232 26.76 2.46 -4.38
N VAL A 233 25.56 2.30 -4.91
CA VAL A 233 24.68 1.15 -4.60
C VAL A 233 24.66 0.19 -5.77
N PRO A 234 24.50 -1.12 -5.51
CA PRO A 234 24.33 -2.08 -6.59
C PRO A 234 23.11 -1.71 -7.44
N ASP A 235 23.35 -1.42 -8.71
CA ASP A 235 22.27 -1.33 -9.69
C ASP A 235 21.86 -2.75 -10.05
N ASN A 236 20.84 -3.25 -9.38
CA ASN A 236 20.20 -4.51 -9.70
C ASN A 236 19.03 -4.33 -10.69
N GLY A 237 18.90 -3.11 -11.22
CA GLY A 237 17.98 -2.79 -12.28
C GLY A 237 18.56 -3.21 -13.62
N THR A 238 18.39 -4.43 -14.01
CA THR A 238 18.30 -4.70 -15.44
C THR A 238 17.14 -3.86 -15.95
N SER A 239 17.45 -2.89 -16.78
CA SER A 239 16.55 -2.33 -17.78
C SER A 239 16.03 -3.50 -18.62
N SER A 240 15.15 -4.26 -18.07
CA SER A 240 14.37 -5.22 -18.81
C SER A 240 13.23 -4.41 -19.38
N GLY A 241 13.52 -3.75 -20.48
CA GLY A 241 12.52 -3.38 -21.45
C GLY A 241 11.82 -4.66 -21.89
N GLY A 242 10.94 -5.14 -21.06
CA GLY A 242 9.95 -6.13 -21.45
C GLY A 242 9.00 -5.41 -22.38
N THR A 243 9.23 -5.57 -23.68
CA THR A 243 8.27 -5.25 -24.72
C THR A 243 7.11 -6.23 -24.57
N THR A 244 6.26 -5.98 -23.60
CA THR A 244 4.94 -6.58 -23.60
C THR A 244 4.08 -5.65 -24.41
N THR A 245 3.67 -6.08 -25.58
CA THR A 245 2.62 -5.42 -26.39
C THR A 245 1.36 -5.40 -25.55
N ILE A 246 1.08 -4.24 -24.97
CA ILE A 246 -0.12 -4.03 -24.17
C ILE A 246 -1.25 -3.69 -25.13
N PRO A 247 -2.41 -4.35 -25.05
CA PRO A 247 -3.58 -4.01 -25.84
C PRO A 247 -4.02 -2.58 -25.53
N GLU A 248 -4.19 -1.77 -26.56
CA GLU A 248 -4.70 -0.40 -26.47
C GLU A 248 -5.93 -0.33 -25.57
N GLY A 249 -5.86 0.50 -24.53
CA GLY A 249 -7.03 0.98 -23.82
C GLY A 249 -7.41 0.24 -22.55
N LYS A 250 -6.56 -0.60 -21.96
CA LYS A 250 -6.85 -1.24 -20.67
C LYS A 250 -5.73 -1.02 -19.64
N PHE A 251 -5.99 -0.24 -18.59
CA PHE A 251 -5.56 -0.65 -17.29
C PHE A 251 -6.45 -1.85 -16.91
N PRO A 252 -5.88 -3.00 -16.53
CA PRO A 252 -4.68 -3.20 -15.73
C PRO A 252 -3.50 -3.74 -16.53
N TYR A 253 -2.31 -3.20 -16.23
CA TYR A 253 -1.05 -3.78 -16.63
C TYR A 253 -0.59 -4.79 -15.58
N GLU A 254 0.25 -5.75 -15.98
CA GLU A 254 0.91 -6.61 -15.00
C GLU A 254 1.73 -5.79 -14.02
N GLU A 255 1.86 -6.29 -12.78
CA GLU A 255 2.71 -5.65 -11.78
C GLU A 255 4.15 -5.58 -12.27
N GLY A 256 4.78 -4.43 -12.11
CA GLY A 256 6.14 -4.24 -12.57
C GLY A 256 6.59 -2.79 -12.62
N ILE A 257 7.79 -2.63 -13.12
CA ILE A 257 8.41 -1.33 -13.38
C ILE A 257 8.63 -1.21 -14.88
N TYR A 258 8.03 -0.18 -15.46
CA TYR A 258 8.05 0.07 -16.91
C TYR A 258 8.83 1.34 -17.19
N TYR A 259 9.79 1.26 -18.08
CA TYR A 259 10.65 2.40 -18.43
C TYR A 259 10.28 2.94 -19.79
N GLY A 260 10.27 4.27 -19.92
CA GLY A 260 10.05 4.94 -21.17
C GLY A 260 10.80 6.26 -21.23
N THR A 261 11.08 6.72 -22.45
CA THR A 261 11.83 7.94 -22.73
C THR A 261 10.99 8.87 -23.60
N GLY A 262 11.02 10.16 -23.27
CA GLY A 262 10.36 11.21 -24.04
C GLY A 262 11.22 12.44 -24.18
N GLU A 263 11.05 13.17 -25.28
CA GLU A 263 11.80 14.39 -25.57
C GLU A 263 11.31 15.54 -24.68
N GLY A 264 12.20 16.06 -23.85
CA GLY A 264 11.96 17.23 -22.98
C GLY A 264 12.32 18.55 -23.67
N TYR A 265 12.83 19.51 -22.90
CA TYR A 265 13.21 20.83 -23.40
C TYR A 265 14.63 20.86 -23.94
N LEU A 266 15.60 20.31 -23.22
CA LEU A 266 17.02 20.28 -23.59
C LEU A 266 17.46 18.92 -24.11
N GLY A 267 16.75 17.87 -23.80
CA GLY A 267 17.05 16.52 -24.20
C GLY A 267 16.05 15.51 -23.66
N ASP A 268 16.47 14.28 -23.61
CA ASP A 268 15.61 13.17 -23.23
C ASP A 268 15.31 13.14 -21.72
N ILE A 269 14.10 12.72 -21.40
CA ILE A 269 13.63 12.44 -20.05
C ILE A 269 13.22 10.98 -20.00
N THR A 270 13.83 10.21 -19.09
CA THR A 270 13.44 8.81 -18.83
C THR A 270 12.62 8.72 -17.55
N THR A 271 11.53 7.98 -17.62
CA THR A 271 10.67 7.71 -16.48
C THR A 271 10.59 6.23 -16.16
N ALA A 272 10.44 5.90 -14.88
CA ALA A 272 10.04 4.60 -14.40
C ALA A 272 8.61 4.68 -13.87
N VAL A 273 7.71 3.91 -14.46
CA VAL A 273 6.30 3.78 -14.06
C VAL A 273 6.15 2.51 -13.24
N VAL A 274 5.77 2.65 -11.99
CA VAL A 274 5.59 1.52 -11.06
C VAL A 274 4.11 1.16 -11.00
N ILE A 275 3.78 -0.07 -11.39
CA ILE A 275 2.43 -0.60 -11.40
C ILE A 275 2.32 -1.73 -10.39
N GLN A 276 1.32 -1.66 -9.54
CA GLN A 276 0.93 -2.69 -8.58
C GLN A 276 -0.57 -2.60 -8.33
N ASP A 277 -1.25 -3.73 -8.14
CA ASP A 277 -2.70 -3.80 -7.94
C ASP A 277 -3.48 -3.03 -9.02
N GLU A 278 -3.12 -3.24 -10.29
CA GLU A 278 -3.75 -2.60 -11.44
C GLU A 278 -3.74 -1.06 -11.40
N THR A 279 -2.82 -0.49 -10.65
CA THR A 279 -2.74 0.95 -10.36
C THR A 279 -1.33 1.46 -10.55
N ILE A 280 -1.17 2.66 -11.11
CA ILE A 280 0.11 3.37 -11.10
C ILE A 280 0.36 3.88 -9.68
N LYS A 281 1.35 3.32 -9.00
CA LYS A 281 1.73 3.69 -7.63
C LYS A 281 2.71 4.84 -7.58
N ALA A 282 3.61 4.92 -8.55
CA ALA A 282 4.60 5.98 -8.65
C ALA A 282 5.06 6.17 -10.09
N ILE A 283 5.50 7.37 -10.41
CA ILE A 283 6.24 7.71 -11.61
C ILE A 283 7.47 8.48 -11.16
N LEU A 284 8.64 7.92 -11.46
CA LEU A 284 9.92 8.51 -11.12
C LEU A 284 10.63 8.95 -12.39
N VAL A 285 11.16 10.18 -12.40
CA VAL A 285 12.11 10.60 -13.43
C VAL A 285 13.47 10.06 -13.03
N THR A 286 13.98 9.12 -13.81
CA THR A 286 15.25 8.43 -13.53
C THR A 286 16.43 9.11 -14.18
N GLU A 287 16.22 9.70 -15.36
CA GLU A 287 17.23 10.45 -16.12
C GLU A 287 16.58 11.67 -16.79
N SER A 288 17.33 12.75 -16.92
CA SER A 288 16.89 13.96 -17.62
C SER A 288 18.09 14.83 -17.98
N GLU A 289 18.04 15.37 -19.17
CA GLU A 289 18.96 16.41 -19.63
C GLU A 289 18.37 17.83 -19.48
N ASP A 290 17.12 17.94 -19.04
CA ASP A 290 16.45 19.21 -18.82
C ASP A 290 16.99 19.96 -17.60
N ASP A 291 16.89 21.27 -17.65
CA ASP A 291 17.22 22.14 -16.52
C ASP A 291 16.40 21.77 -15.28
N GLU A 292 17.08 21.63 -14.14
CA GLU A 292 16.48 21.18 -12.88
C GLU A 292 15.29 22.02 -12.44
N ALA A 293 15.31 23.33 -12.70
CA ALA A 293 14.23 24.23 -12.29
C ALA A 293 12.94 23.97 -13.08
N PHE A 294 13.04 23.66 -14.38
CA PHE A 294 11.89 23.28 -15.20
C PHE A 294 11.44 21.86 -14.90
N LEU A 295 12.39 20.95 -14.78
CA LEU A 295 12.10 19.55 -14.45
C LEU A 295 11.37 19.41 -13.10
N LYS A 296 11.81 20.14 -12.09
CA LYS A 296 11.16 20.15 -10.77
C LYS A 296 9.68 20.55 -10.84
N ARG A 297 9.35 21.56 -11.65
CA ARG A 297 7.97 21.95 -11.90
C ARG A 297 7.21 20.91 -12.71
N ALA A 298 7.83 20.40 -13.78
CA ALA A 298 7.23 19.42 -14.68
C ALA A 298 6.88 18.08 -13.97
N LYS A 299 7.60 17.71 -12.92
CA LYS A 299 7.31 16.52 -12.10
C LYS A 299 5.90 16.54 -11.48
N GLN A 300 5.25 17.72 -11.39
CA GLN A 300 3.85 17.80 -10.99
C GLN A 300 2.93 17.07 -11.97
N THR A 301 3.25 17.08 -13.26
CA THR A 301 2.50 16.33 -14.28
C THR A 301 2.50 14.83 -13.98
N ALA A 302 3.65 14.26 -13.59
CA ALA A 302 3.72 12.85 -13.19
C ALA A 302 2.85 12.57 -11.94
N LYS A 303 2.86 13.46 -10.96
CA LYS A 303 1.99 13.33 -9.77
C LYS A 303 0.51 13.40 -10.13
N ASP A 304 0.13 14.23 -11.08
CA ASP A 304 -1.25 14.34 -11.54
C ASP A 304 -1.70 13.07 -12.29
N VAL A 305 -0.81 12.45 -13.07
CA VAL A 305 -1.07 11.13 -13.68
C VAL A 305 -1.31 10.07 -12.62
N VAL A 306 -0.48 9.98 -11.61
CA VAL A 306 -0.65 9.02 -10.49
C VAL A 306 -1.95 9.29 -9.75
N LYS A 307 -2.25 10.55 -9.42
CA LYS A 307 -3.46 10.92 -8.69
C LYS A 307 -4.74 10.60 -9.46
N ASN A 308 -4.76 10.89 -10.76
CA ASN A 308 -5.95 10.77 -11.59
C ASN A 308 -6.02 9.44 -12.35
N GLN A 309 -4.97 8.63 -12.31
CA GLN A 309 -4.86 7.36 -13.04
C GLN A 309 -5.19 7.52 -14.54
N THR A 310 -4.68 8.60 -15.15
CA THR A 310 -4.87 8.90 -16.58
C THR A 310 -3.69 9.73 -17.11
N LEU A 311 -3.35 9.53 -18.38
CA LEU A 311 -2.38 10.36 -19.08
C LEU A 311 -2.95 11.70 -19.54
N LYS A 312 -4.27 11.87 -19.47
CA LYS A 312 -4.96 13.12 -19.84
C LYS A 312 -4.90 14.10 -18.68
N VAL A 313 -3.74 14.69 -18.48
CA VAL A 313 -3.48 15.73 -17.49
C VAL A 313 -2.88 16.97 -18.15
N ASP A 314 -3.01 18.11 -17.49
CA ASP A 314 -2.48 19.36 -18.01
C ASP A 314 -0.96 19.43 -17.86
N THR A 315 -0.31 20.11 -18.78
CA THR A 315 1.10 20.47 -18.67
C THR A 315 1.27 21.64 -17.71
N VAL A 316 2.41 21.68 -17.03
CA VAL A 316 2.70 22.75 -16.07
C VAL A 316 3.13 24.03 -16.79
N SER A 317 2.45 25.14 -16.51
CA SER A 317 2.79 26.45 -17.05
C SER A 317 4.23 26.84 -16.71
N GLY A 318 4.98 27.29 -17.72
CA GLY A 318 6.40 27.61 -17.58
C GLY A 318 7.35 26.40 -17.56
N ALA A 319 6.82 25.18 -17.73
CA ALA A 319 7.58 23.93 -17.89
C ALA A 319 6.88 22.98 -18.90
N THR A 320 6.29 23.55 -19.94
CA THR A 320 5.43 22.81 -20.88
C THR A 320 6.19 21.73 -21.65
N TYR A 321 7.40 22.03 -22.11
CA TYR A 321 8.20 21.06 -22.87
C TYR A 321 8.64 19.89 -22.00
N SER A 322 9.18 20.15 -20.81
CA SER A 322 9.54 19.10 -19.86
C SER A 322 8.31 18.29 -19.43
N SER A 323 7.15 18.93 -19.24
CA SER A 323 5.89 18.22 -18.93
C SER A 323 5.46 17.29 -20.07
N ARG A 324 5.58 17.72 -21.32
CA ARG A 324 5.31 16.89 -22.50
C ARG A 324 6.29 15.72 -22.61
N GLY A 325 7.57 15.98 -22.34
CA GLY A 325 8.60 14.95 -22.28
C GLY A 325 8.28 13.86 -21.25
N ILE A 326 7.85 14.26 -20.05
CA ILE A 326 7.41 13.31 -19.00
C ILE A 326 6.20 12.51 -19.47
N LEU A 327 5.17 13.14 -20.03
CA LEU A 327 3.98 12.44 -20.55
C LEU A 327 4.33 11.46 -21.68
N ALA A 328 5.19 11.87 -22.62
CA ALA A 328 5.65 11.02 -23.71
C ALA A 328 6.45 9.81 -23.17
N ALA A 329 7.30 10.03 -22.16
CA ALA A 329 8.05 8.96 -21.51
C ALA A 329 7.12 7.95 -20.80
N ILE A 330 6.10 8.43 -20.10
CA ILE A 330 5.10 7.57 -19.47
C ILE A 330 4.31 6.79 -20.53
N GLU A 331 3.90 7.46 -21.60
CA GLU A 331 3.18 6.80 -22.70
C GLU A 331 4.03 5.71 -23.35
N GLU A 332 5.32 5.97 -23.55
CA GLU A 332 6.23 4.96 -24.07
C GLU A 332 6.40 3.79 -23.12
N ALA A 333 6.56 4.05 -21.82
CA ALA A 333 6.66 3.01 -20.80
C ALA A 333 5.45 2.08 -20.78
N LEU A 334 4.27 2.59 -21.14
CA LEU A 334 3.00 1.86 -21.12
C LEU A 334 2.57 1.29 -22.49
N LYS A 335 3.39 1.37 -23.53
CA LYS A 335 3.19 0.73 -24.84
C LYS A 335 3.74 -0.68 -24.86
#